data_d18a2fd7110a994e42d6682624ed7be6
#
_entry.id   d18a2fd7110a994e42d6682624ed7be6
#
_cell.length_a   1.000
_cell.length_b   1.000
_cell.length_c   1.000
_cell.angle_alpha   90.00
_cell.angle_beta   90.00
_cell.angle_gamma   90.00
#
_symmetry.space_group_name_H-M   'P 1'
#
loop_
_entity.id
_entity.type
_entity.pdbx_description
1 polymer ?
#
loop_
_entity_poly.entity_id
_entity_poly.type
_entity_poly.pdbx_seq_one_letter_code
_entity_poly.pdbx_strand_id
1 'polypeptide(L)'
;MSLDYLGNPIDTRNPATRQGLDDFVGGFLGYQPRAEGILAVADADPDSALANGFAGLLLMFIESPEGPVLAEKYRQRAAAVNSRHPRALVYLQVLQAWINDELDEVLRLSEHLLDLYPRDLLAAKLNQYLEFNRGNWPALLRIGLKATAGAPDIAHSHGLLAFAYEQCHLLEEAEASALEALRLQASEPWAHHALAHVMLTQGRIEEGIGFLEGVKQHWDGLNSFMYTHNWWHLALFYLGRGEDQRVLEIYDRHVWGILPEYSQDQVGAVSLLARLELAGIDVGERWQALAPYLQRRVGDAVQPFLSVQYLYGLARAGKPEADQLLAALRRHSVEARPVWGEVTLPLAEGLLAHARGDARRALEQLGIALPRLNEIGGSHAQRDLFAQVELDARLRVGDWLGAQQTLELRRRYDGLDVPTNRALVVVYEALGLPGEALRARARIGGISVI
;
A
#
# COMPACT_ATOMS: atom_id res chain seq x y z
N MET A 1 23.55 8.29 29.16
CA MET A 1 22.39 8.57 28.32
C MET A 1 21.67 7.24 28.09
N SER A 2 20.37 7.17 28.28
CA SER A 2 19.62 5.94 27.96
C SER A 2 19.51 5.78 26.46
N LEU A 3 19.53 4.54 25.96
CA LEU A 3 19.42 4.22 24.53
C LEU A 3 18.20 3.31 24.32
N ASP A 4 17.53 3.44 23.16
CA ASP A 4 16.58 2.46 22.67
C ASP A 4 17.29 1.19 22.16
N TYR A 5 16.53 0.15 21.80
CA TYR A 5 17.10 -1.12 21.35
C TYR A 5 17.90 -1.01 20.03
N LEU A 6 17.70 0.04 19.24
CA LEU A 6 18.50 0.33 18.03
C LEU A 6 19.78 1.11 18.34
N GLY A 7 19.96 1.57 19.58
CA GLY A 7 21.11 2.36 20.02
C GLY A 7 20.95 3.87 19.89
N ASN A 8 19.74 4.37 19.62
CA ASN A 8 19.49 5.81 19.57
C ASN A 8 19.21 6.37 20.97
N PRO A 9 19.63 7.61 21.28
CA PRO A 9 19.41 8.23 22.57
C PRO A 9 17.92 8.51 22.84
N ILE A 10 17.48 8.28 24.09
CA ILE A 10 16.13 8.55 24.58
C ILE A 10 16.11 9.51 25.76
N ASP A 11 15.01 10.23 25.94
CA ASP A 11 14.84 11.33 26.89
C ASP A 11 14.38 10.88 28.29
N THR A 12 14.25 9.58 28.54
CA THR A 12 13.74 9.03 29.80
C THR A 12 14.76 8.16 30.50
N ARG A 13 14.68 8.08 31.85
CA ARG A 13 15.32 7.09 32.70
C ARG A 13 14.32 6.11 33.32
N ASN A 14 13.03 6.33 33.11
CA ASN A 14 11.98 5.44 33.60
C ASN A 14 12.06 4.11 32.82
N PRO A 15 12.28 2.97 33.50
CA PRO A 15 12.40 1.66 32.82
C PRO A 15 11.14 1.28 32.05
N ALA A 16 9.95 1.59 32.56
CA ALA A 16 8.68 1.26 31.91
C ALA A 16 8.50 2.09 30.62
N THR A 17 8.81 3.38 30.66
CA THR A 17 8.76 4.25 29.47
C THR A 17 9.79 3.82 28.43
N ARG A 18 11.02 3.45 28.85
CA ARG A 18 12.03 2.90 27.96
C ARG A 18 11.53 1.65 27.24
N GLN A 19 10.99 0.69 27.99
CA GLN A 19 10.42 -0.53 27.40
C GLN A 19 9.30 -0.19 26.41
N GLY A 20 8.43 0.76 26.74
CA GLY A 20 7.36 1.19 25.85
C GLY A 20 7.85 1.86 24.56
N LEU A 21 8.96 2.63 24.63
CA LEU A 21 9.62 3.18 23.43
C LEU A 21 10.23 2.07 22.57
N ASP A 22 10.89 1.08 23.17
CA ASP A 22 11.44 -0.08 22.48
C ASP A 22 10.34 -0.92 21.82
N ASP A 23 9.22 -1.15 22.53
CA ASP A 23 8.05 -1.87 22.02
C ASP A 23 7.39 -1.11 20.86
N PHE A 24 7.32 0.22 20.95
CA PHE A 24 6.80 1.04 19.84
C PHE A 24 7.71 0.93 18.61
N VAL A 25 8.98 1.23 18.74
CA VAL A 25 9.90 1.23 17.60
C VAL A 25 9.98 -0.17 16.96
N GLY A 26 10.17 -1.22 17.78
CA GLY A 26 10.23 -2.59 17.28
C GLY A 26 8.91 -3.08 16.71
N GLY A 27 7.80 -2.77 17.37
CA GLY A 27 6.45 -3.11 16.89
C GLY A 27 6.08 -2.38 15.61
N PHE A 28 6.43 -1.10 15.50
CA PHE A 28 6.15 -0.30 14.31
C PHE A 28 6.99 -0.77 13.10
N LEU A 29 8.27 -1.05 13.29
CA LEU A 29 9.13 -1.59 12.24
C LEU A 29 8.68 -2.99 11.81
N GLY A 30 8.34 -3.85 12.77
CA GLY A 30 7.92 -5.24 12.56
C GLY A 30 6.42 -5.42 12.32
N TYR A 31 5.64 -4.33 12.19
CA TYR A 31 4.18 -4.39 11.98
C TYR A 31 3.43 -5.21 13.05
N GLN A 32 3.78 -5.02 14.31
CA GLN A 32 3.20 -5.74 15.44
C GLN A 32 2.24 -4.84 16.25
N PRO A 33 1.12 -5.38 16.77
CA PRO A 33 0.14 -4.61 17.55
C PRO A 33 0.72 -3.94 18.80
N ARG A 34 1.83 -4.42 19.35
CA ARG A 34 2.50 -3.81 20.52
C ARG A 34 2.91 -2.35 20.30
N ALA A 35 3.04 -1.90 19.04
CA ALA A 35 3.28 -0.49 18.74
C ALA A 35 2.19 0.43 19.29
N GLU A 36 0.94 -0.03 19.36
CA GLU A 36 -0.20 0.74 19.88
C GLU A 36 -0.07 1.06 21.37
N GLY A 37 0.70 0.27 22.09
CA GLY A 37 0.99 0.47 23.53
C GLY A 37 1.62 1.82 23.85
N ILE A 38 2.22 2.52 22.85
CA ILE A 38 2.82 3.84 23.04
C ILE A 38 1.83 4.90 23.54
N LEU A 39 0.54 4.76 23.22
CA LEU A 39 -0.51 5.66 23.70
C LEU A 39 -0.64 5.60 25.23
N ALA A 40 -0.68 4.38 25.78
CA ALA A 40 -0.72 4.16 27.23
C ALA A 40 0.59 4.59 27.90
N VAL A 41 1.73 4.39 27.27
CA VAL A 41 3.05 4.84 27.76
C VAL A 41 3.10 6.36 27.86
N ALA A 42 2.67 7.08 26.84
CA ALA A 42 2.61 8.54 26.83
C ALA A 42 1.61 9.10 27.87
N ASP A 43 0.51 8.40 28.11
CA ASP A 43 -0.46 8.79 29.15
C ASP A 43 0.07 8.51 30.57
N ALA A 44 0.91 7.48 30.77
CA ALA A 44 1.53 7.14 32.06
C ALA A 44 2.77 7.98 32.38
N ASP A 45 3.50 8.45 31.36
CA ASP A 45 4.70 9.29 31.52
C ASP A 45 4.57 10.55 30.64
N PRO A 46 3.73 11.53 31.05
CA PRO A 46 3.51 12.75 30.29
C PRO A 46 4.74 13.64 30.14
N ASP A 47 5.78 13.39 30.96
CA ASP A 47 7.05 14.15 30.94
C ASP A 47 8.07 13.58 29.94
N SER A 48 7.80 12.47 29.27
CA SER A 48 8.61 11.98 28.15
C SER A 48 8.17 12.63 26.83
N ALA A 49 8.97 13.52 26.28
CA ALA A 49 8.68 14.17 25.01
C ALA A 49 8.70 13.19 23.84
N LEU A 50 9.60 12.17 23.86
CA LEU A 50 9.64 11.10 22.85
C LEU A 50 8.39 10.23 22.89
N ALA A 51 7.92 9.81 24.07
CA ALA A 51 6.74 8.98 24.17
C ALA A 51 5.51 9.72 23.63
N ASN A 52 5.32 10.99 24.00
CA ASN A 52 4.26 11.82 23.44
C ASN A 52 4.45 12.06 21.93
N GLY A 53 5.66 12.33 21.45
CA GLY A 53 5.95 12.49 20.03
C GLY A 53 5.59 11.25 19.23
N PHE A 54 5.99 10.06 19.70
CA PHE A 54 5.70 8.78 19.02
C PHE A 54 4.22 8.41 19.08
N ALA A 55 3.52 8.72 20.18
CA ALA A 55 2.07 8.57 20.27
C ALA A 55 1.33 9.43 19.24
N GLY A 56 1.76 10.70 19.09
CA GLY A 56 1.24 11.58 18.05
C GLY A 56 1.52 11.07 16.64
N LEU A 57 2.76 10.59 16.37
CA LEU A 57 3.12 10.02 15.07
C LEU A 57 2.26 8.79 14.73
N LEU A 58 2.03 7.88 15.69
CA LEU A 58 1.18 6.71 15.47
C LEU A 58 -0.23 7.11 15.01
N LEU A 59 -0.79 8.16 15.61
CA LEU A 59 -2.13 8.64 15.26
C LEU A 59 -2.20 9.25 13.85
N MET A 60 -1.09 9.77 13.33
CA MET A 60 -1.04 10.23 11.93
C MET A 60 -1.15 9.07 10.92
N PHE A 61 -0.73 7.84 11.30
CA PHE A 61 -0.84 6.65 10.45
C PHE A 61 -2.24 6.01 10.41
N ILE A 62 -3.25 6.57 11.10
CA ILE A 62 -4.64 6.12 10.91
C ILE A 62 -5.21 6.55 9.55
N GLU A 63 -4.53 7.44 8.84
CA GLU A 63 -4.83 7.85 7.46
C GLU A 63 -6.26 8.39 7.28
N SER A 64 -6.70 9.17 8.26
CA SER A 64 -8.04 9.77 8.27
C SER A 64 -7.98 11.24 8.75
N PRO A 65 -9.03 12.05 8.49
CA PRO A 65 -9.08 13.44 8.97
C PRO A 65 -8.98 13.61 10.49
N GLU A 66 -9.31 12.56 11.26
CA GLU A 66 -9.20 12.56 12.71
C GLU A 66 -7.74 12.45 13.19
N GLY A 67 -6.84 11.91 12.37
CA GLY A 67 -5.43 11.70 12.73
C GLY A 67 -4.75 12.95 13.28
N PRO A 68 -4.70 14.05 12.54
CA PRO A 68 -4.12 15.31 13.03
C PRO A 68 -4.78 15.85 14.29
N VAL A 69 -6.10 15.71 14.43
CA VAL A 69 -6.86 16.17 15.60
C VAL A 69 -6.48 15.39 16.85
N LEU A 70 -6.38 14.07 16.75
CA LEU A 70 -5.98 13.21 17.85
C LEU A 70 -4.50 13.36 18.21
N ALA A 71 -3.64 13.54 17.22
CA ALA A 71 -2.20 13.74 17.39
C ALA A 71 -1.87 15.04 18.10
N GLU A 72 -2.67 16.09 17.91
CA GLU A 72 -2.46 17.42 18.49
C GLU A 72 -2.39 17.39 20.02
N LYS A 73 -3.19 16.56 20.70
CA LYS A 73 -3.11 16.34 22.15
C LYS A 73 -1.70 15.96 22.59
N TYR A 74 -1.08 15.03 21.91
CA TYR A 74 0.26 14.53 22.25
C TYR A 74 1.35 15.49 21.84
N ARG A 75 1.18 16.22 20.72
CA ARG A 75 2.08 17.29 20.32
C ARG A 75 2.13 18.41 21.38
N GLN A 76 0.97 18.84 21.89
CA GLN A 76 0.91 19.87 22.94
C GLN A 76 1.58 19.41 24.23
N ARG A 77 1.37 18.15 24.64
CA ARG A 77 2.05 17.55 25.80
C ARG A 77 3.56 17.55 25.61
N ALA A 78 4.05 17.02 24.47
CA ALA A 78 5.48 16.99 24.16
C ALA A 78 6.10 18.40 24.19
N ALA A 79 5.41 19.41 23.68
CA ALA A 79 5.87 20.81 23.71
C ALA A 79 5.91 21.37 25.13
N ALA A 80 4.94 21.03 25.99
CA ALA A 80 4.85 21.49 27.37
C ALA A 80 5.99 20.95 28.26
N VAL A 81 6.56 19.79 27.94
CA VAL A 81 7.74 19.21 28.65
C VAL A 81 8.95 20.12 28.57
N ASN A 82 9.05 20.99 27.57
CA ASN A 82 10.20 21.83 27.31
C ASN A 82 11.53 21.06 27.30
N SER A 83 11.49 19.89 26.64
CA SER A 83 12.64 18.98 26.51
C SER A 83 13.83 19.69 25.86
N ARG A 84 15.04 19.36 26.34
CA ARG A 84 16.30 19.75 25.70
C ARG A 84 16.96 18.56 24.96
N HIS A 85 16.28 17.43 24.87
CA HIS A 85 16.80 16.25 24.22
C HIS A 85 16.77 16.43 22.70
N PRO A 86 17.92 16.45 21.98
CA PRO A 86 17.96 16.86 20.57
C PRO A 86 17.06 16.01 19.68
N ARG A 87 17.08 14.66 19.83
CA ARG A 87 16.23 13.75 19.04
C ARG A 87 14.74 13.99 19.28
N ALA A 88 14.34 14.22 20.54
CA ALA A 88 12.94 14.50 20.87
C ALA A 88 12.46 15.82 20.25
N LEU A 89 13.30 16.84 20.24
CA LEU A 89 12.97 18.14 19.62
C LEU A 89 12.73 18.02 18.11
N VAL A 90 13.55 17.23 17.40
CA VAL A 90 13.34 17.03 15.97
C VAL A 90 12.06 16.22 15.72
N TYR A 91 11.78 15.18 16.50
CA TYR A 91 10.51 14.44 16.38
C TYR A 91 9.27 15.30 16.66
N LEU A 92 9.38 16.25 17.61
CA LEU A 92 8.30 17.21 17.87
C LEU A 92 8.06 18.12 16.66
N GLN A 93 9.14 18.57 15.99
CA GLN A 93 9.05 19.37 14.76
C GLN A 93 8.46 18.53 13.61
N VAL A 94 8.87 17.26 13.47
CA VAL A 94 8.30 16.30 12.50
C VAL A 94 6.79 16.17 12.70
N LEU A 95 6.35 15.94 13.94
CA LEU A 95 4.93 15.80 14.26
C LEU A 95 4.16 17.09 13.97
N GLN A 96 4.70 18.26 14.35
CA GLN A 96 4.08 19.55 14.08
C GLN A 96 3.91 19.79 12.57
N ALA A 97 4.97 19.56 11.79
CA ALA A 97 4.93 19.73 10.34
C ALA A 97 3.92 18.77 9.69
N TRP A 98 3.82 17.53 10.17
CA TRP A 98 2.87 16.56 9.62
C TRP A 98 1.41 16.93 9.95
N ILE A 99 1.12 17.35 11.17
CA ILE A 99 -0.21 17.87 11.56
C ILE A 99 -0.63 19.04 10.66
N ASN A 100 0.32 19.88 10.27
CA ASN A 100 0.09 21.04 9.39
C ASN A 100 0.04 20.69 7.88
N ASP A 101 0.19 19.42 7.48
CA ASP A 101 0.36 18.96 6.08
C ASP A 101 1.59 19.56 5.37
N GLU A 102 2.62 19.96 6.13
CA GLU A 102 3.90 20.47 5.61
C GLU A 102 4.85 19.33 5.25
N LEU A 103 4.43 18.48 4.28
CA LEU A 103 5.10 17.20 3.99
C LEU A 103 6.57 17.34 3.58
N ASP A 104 6.94 18.39 2.85
CA ASP A 104 8.35 18.63 2.47
C ASP A 104 9.22 18.89 3.71
N GLU A 105 8.68 19.55 4.71
CA GLU A 105 9.38 19.77 5.98
C GLU A 105 9.50 18.47 6.79
N VAL A 106 8.46 17.63 6.81
CA VAL A 106 8.53 16.29 7.43
C VAL A 106 9.64 15.46 6.80
N LEU A 107 9.73 15.46 5.47
CA LEU A 107 10.76 14.72 4.72
C LEU A 107 12.16 15.24 5.04
N ARG A 108 12.35 16.55 5.06
CA ARG A 108 13.63 17.19 5.41
C ARG A 108 14.05 16.85 6.85
N LEU A 109 13.13 16.94 7.80
CA LEU A 109 13.40 16.69 9.22
C LEU A 109 13.67 15.19 9.49
N SER A 110 12.92 14.29 8.87
CA SER A 110 13.15 12.85 9.02
C SER A 110 14.48 12.40 8.40
N GLU A 111 14.90 13.01 7.29
CA GLU A 111 16.22 12.78 6.74
C GLU A 111 17.33 13.37 7.62
N HIS A 112 17.12 14.52 8.22
CA HIS A 112 18.03 15.12 9.21
C HIS A 112 18.20 14.23 10.45
N LEU A 113 17.11 13.57 10.90
CA LEU A 113 17.22 12.55 11.97
C LEU A 113 18.18 11.42 11.58
N LEU A 114 18.15 10.94 10.35
CA LEU A 114 19.06 9.91 9.86
C LEU A 114 20.52 10.42 9.76
N ASP A 115 20.73 11.69 9.49
CA ASP A 115 22.09 12.28 9.53
C ASP A 115 22.67 12.29 10.94
N LEU A 116 21.84 12.64 11.93
CA LEU A 116 22.25 12.70 13.33
C LEU A 116 22.29 11.32 14.01
N TYR A 117 21.37 10.46 13.64
CA TYR A 117 21.14 9.13 14.23
C TYR A 117 20.99 8.09 13.12
N PRO A 118 22.09 7.59 12.54
CA PRO A 118 22.05 6.70 11.38
C PRO A 118 21.25 5.39 11.59
N ARG A 119 21.02 5.00 12.84
CA ARG A 119 20.22 3.82 13.22
C ARG A 119 18.75 4.15 13.50
N ASP A 120 18.29 5.37 13.21
CA ASP A 120 16.89 5.78 13.45
C ASP A 120 15.98 5.27 12.32
N LEU A 121 15.71 3.95 12.33
CA LEU A 121 14.88 3.31 11.31
C LEU A 121 13.40 3.74 11.37
N LEU A 122 12.93 4.33 12.49
CA LEU A 122 11.61 4.94 12.55
C LEU A 122 11.55 6.16 11.64
N ALA A 123 12.56 7.01 11.67
CA ALA A 123 12.65 8.17 10.77
C ALA A 123 12.80 7.75 9.31
N ALA A 124 13.55 6.67 9.04
CA ALA A 124 13.67 6.10 7.69
C ALA A 124 12.30 5.63 7.16
N LYS A 125 11.57 4.84 7.97
CA LYS A 125 10.26 4.30 7.59
C LYS A 125 9.22 5.40 7.38
N LEU A 126 9.21 6.43 8.23
CA LEU A 126 8.34 7.59 8.06
C LEU A 126 8.63 8.33 6.74
N ASN A 127 9.92 8.61 6.46
CA ASN A 127 10.31 9.27 5.22
C ASN A 127 9.89 8.44 4.00
N GLN A 128 10.19 7.15 3.99
CA GLN A 128 9.81 6.25 2.90
C GLN A 128 8.29 6.15 2.73
N TYR A 129 7.51 6.14 3.80
CA TYR A 129 6.05 6.15 3.73
C TYR A 129 5.52 7.39 3.00
N LEU A 130 6.06 8.58 3.31
CA LEU A 130 5.63 9.82 2.66
C LEU A 130 6.10 9.91 1.20
N GLU A 131 7.33 9.49 0.90
CA GLU A 131 7.84 9.45 -0.48
C GLU A 131 7.08 8.40 -1.33
N PHE A 132 6.68 7.28 -0.73
CA PHE A 132 5.82 6.28 -1.34
C PHE A 132 4.45 6.87 -1.72
N ASN A 133 3.82 7.60 -0.81
CA ASN A 133 2.51 8.24 -1.05
C ASN A 133 2.57 9.38 -2.09
N ARG A 134 3.77 9.87 -2.41
CA ARG A 134 4.04 10.86 -3.47
C ARG A 134 4.51 10.24 -4.79
N GLY A 135 4.73 8.92 -4.81
CA GLY A 135 5.29 8.20 -5.96
C GLY A 135 6.73 8.56 -6.29
N ASN A 136 7.52 9.03 -5.31
CA ASN A 136 8.92 9.44 -5.48
C ASN A 136 9.87 8.26 -5.19
N TRP A 137 9.89 7.29 -6.10
CA TRP A 137 10.68 6.07 -5.93
C TRP A 137 12.19 6.29 -5.79
N PRO A 138 12.83 7.22 -6.54
CA PRO A 138 14.24 7.51 -6.34
C PRO A 138 14.58 8.03 -4.94
N ALA A 139 13.71 8.85 -4.33
CA ALA A 139 13.91 9.30 -2.96
C ALA A 139 13.69 8.17 -1.95
N LEU A 140 12.66 7.33 -2.16
CA LEU A 140 12.43 6.10 -1.39
C LEU A 140 13.70 5.24 -1.35
N LEU A 141 14.34 5.01 -2.52
CA LEU A 141 15.59 4.24 -2.64
C LEU A 141 16.77 4.92 -1.93
N ARG A 142 16.93 6.22 -2.10
CA ARG A 142 17.99 6.99 -1.44
C ARG A 142 17.94 6.85 0.08
N ILE A 143 16.73 6.92 0.65
CA ILE A 143 16.53 6.75 2.10
C ILE A 143 16.78 5.29 2.51
N GLY A 144 16.35 4.30 1.73
CA GLY A 144 16.63 2.89 1.98
C GLY A 144 18.12 2.60 2.04
N LEU A 145 18.90 3.09 1.07
CA LEU A 145 20.36 2.97 1.04
C LEU A 145 21.01 3.62 2.27
N LYS A 146 20.56 4.82 2.67
CA LYS A 146 21.06 5.52 3.85
C LYS A 146 20.78 4.76 5.13
N ALA A 147 19.56 4.25 5.29
CA ALA A 147 19.13 3.46 6.45
C ALA A 147 19.93 2.16 6.59
N THR A 148 20.14 1.45 5.48
CA THR A 148 20.92 0.19 5.49
C THR A 148 22.39 0.44 5.78
N ALA A 149 22.97 1.53 5.26
CA ALA A 149 24.34 1.91 5.60
C ALA A 149 24.51 2.24 7.09
N GLY A 150 23.49 2.81 7.74
CA GLY A 150 23.49 3.13 9.17
C GLY A 150 23.20 1.95 10.10
N ALA A 151 22.45 0.96 9.64
CA ALA A 151 22.00 -0.19 10.43
C ALA A 151 22.06 -1.52 9.63
N PRO A 152 23.24 -1.91 9.12
CA PRO A 152 23.37 -3.09 8.25
C PRO A 152 23.12 -4.43 8.98
N ASP A 153 23.14 -4.44 10.30
CA ASP A 153 22.90 -5.58 11.17
C ASP A 153 21.42 -5.76 11.55
N ILE A 154 20.51 -4.89 11.08
CA ILE A 154 19.09 -4.90 11.41
C ILE A 154 18.27 -5.33 10.19
N ALA A 155 17.48 -6.40 10.29
CA ALA A 155 16.68 -6.96 9.20
C ALA A 155 15.74 -5.91 8.57
N HIS A 156 15.10 -5.07 9.38
CA HIS A 156 14.17 -4.05 8.91
C HIS A 156 14.81 -3.05 7.93
N SER A 157 16.10 -2.71 8.07
CA SER A 157 16.78 -1.81 7.13
C SER A 157 16.88 -2.41 5.74
N HIS A 158 17.18 -3.71 5.66
CA HIS A 158 17.22 -4.45 4.39
C HIS A 158 15.84 -4.65 3.79
N GLY A 159 14.80 -4.89 4.61
CA GLY A 159 13.41 -4.96 4.15
C GLY A 159 12.95 -3.63 3.52
N LEU A 160 13.23 -2.51 4.17
CA LEU A 160 12.96 -1.15 3.63
C LEU A 160 13.71 -0.89 2.32
N LEU A 161 14.97 -1.32 2.23
CA LEU A 161 15.77 -1.20 1.02
C LEU A 161 15.26 -2.10 -0.11
N ALA A 162 14.87 -3.35 0.19
CA ALA A 162 14.33 -4.29 -0.77
C ALA A 162 13.09 -3.73 -1.47
N PHE A 163 12.14 -3.19 -0.70
CA PHE A 163 10.94 -2.57 -1.26
C PHE A 163 11.25 -1.33 -2.09
N ALA A 164 12.23 -0.53 -1.67
CA ALA A 164 12.65 0.65 -2.41
C ALA A 164 13.29 0.30 -3.77
N TYR A 165 14.13 -0.73 -3.82
CA TYR A 165 14.67 -1.26 -5.07
C TYR A 165 13.57 -1.78 -5.98
N GLU A 166 12.61 -2.51 -5.42
CA GLU A 166 11.51 -3.10 -6.16
C GLU A 166 10.62 -2.01 -6.79
N GLN A 167 10.28 -0.94 -6.06
CA GLN A 167 9.53 0.19 -6.63
C GLN A 167 10.29 0.95 -7.72
N CYS A 168 11.63 0.85 -7.75
CA CYS A 168 12.48 1.33 -8.84
C CYS A 168 12.67 0.31 -9.96
N HIS A 169 12.03 -0.87 -9.92
CA HIS A 169 12.20 -2.01 -10.83
C HIS A 169 13.64 -2.56 -10.90
N LEU A 170 14.44 -2.36 -9.84
CA LEU A 170 15.76 -2.97 -9.66
C LEU A 170 15.55 -4.33 -8.92
N LEU A 171 14.99 -5.31 -9.66
CA LEU A 171 14.41 -6.51 -9.07
C LEU A 171 15.46 -7.48 -8.52
N GLU A 172 16.63 -7.57 -9.11
CA GLU A 172 17.74 -8.41 -8.62
C GLU A 172 18.28 -7.87 -7.29
N GLU A 173 18.48 -6.56 -7.17
CA GLU A 173 18.91 -5.89 -5.95
C GLU A 173 17.82 -5.97 -4.86
N ALA A 174 16.54 -5.87 -5.26
CA ALA A 174 15.41 -6.03 -4.35
C ALA A 174 15.38 -7.44 -3.74
N GLU A 175 15.51 -8.48 -4.57
CA GLU A 175 15.55 -9.88 -4.12
C GLU A 175 16.75 -10.13 -3.19
N ALA A 176 17.95 -9.68 -3.59
CA ALA A 176 19.15 -9.83 -2.78
C ALA A 176 19.02 -9.16 -1.40
N SER A 177 18.46 -7.94 -1.36
CA SER A 177 18.24 -7.20 -0.11
C SER A 177 17.17 -7.86 0.76
N ALA A 178 16.09 -8.37 0.18
CA ALA A 178 15.05 -9.08 0.91
C ALA A 178 15.57 -10.41 1.50
N LEU A 179 16.38 -11.16 0.76
CA LEU A 179 17.00 -12.38 1.24
C LEU A 179 17.97 -12.11 2.38
N GLU A 180 18.72 -10.99 2.35
CA GLU A 180 19.57 -10.60 3.48
C GLU A 180 18.73 -10.23 4.71
N ALA A 181 17.60 -9.53 4.56
CA ALA A 181 16.66 -9.29 5.66
C ALA A 181 16.20 -10.61 6.29
N LEU A 182 15.81 -11.59 5.46
CA LEU A 182 15.35 -12.90 5.94
C LEU A 182 16.49 -13.75 6.56
N ARG A 183 17.73 -13.59 6.11
CA ARG A 183 18.88 -14.21 6.74
C ARG A 183 19.10 -13.68 8.15
N LEU A 184 18.89 -12.38 8.38
CA LEU A 184 18.99 -11.76 9.69
C LEU A 184 17.78 -12.10 10.58
N GLN A 185 16.57 -12.10 10.00
CA GLN A 185 15.32 -12.38 10.70
C GLN A 185 14.31 -13.04 9.75
N ALA A 186 14.17 -14.36 9.83
CA ALA A 186 13.28 -15.13 8.93
C ALA A 186 11.81 -14.71 8.98
N SER A 187 11.36 -14.06 10.05
CA SER A 187 10.01 -13.54 10.23
C SER A 187 9.84 -12.07 9.83
N GLU A 188 10.80 -11.46 9.13
CA GLU A 188 10.71 -10.06 8.71
C GLU A 188 9.58 -9.87 7.67
N PRO A 189 8.44 -9.23 8.04
CA PRO A 189 7.25 -9.29 7.20
C PRO A 189 7.33 -8.39 5.96
N TRP A 190 8.15 -7.32 6.02
CA TRP A 190 8.32 -6.41 4.88
C TRP A 190 9.21 -7.03 3.80
N ALA A 191 10.15 -7.92 4.17
CA ALA A 191 10.91 -8.70 3.21
C ALA A 191 10.06 -9.79 2.54
N HIS A 192 9.13 -10.45 3.29
CA HIS A 192 8.13 -11.34 2.66
C HIS A 192 7.33 -10.61 1.59
N HIS A 193 6.86 -9.41 1.93
CA HIS A 193 6.10 -8.53 1.03
C HIS A 193 6.92 -8.10 -0.19
N ALA A 194 8.18 -7.67 -0.01
CA ALA A 194 9.05 -7.26 -1.11
C ALA A 194 9.34 -8.41 -2.09
N LEU A 195 9.59 -9.62 -1.58
CA LEU A 195 9.77 -10.82 -2.42
C LEU A 195 8.50 -11.19 -3.18
N ALA A 196 7.33 -11.05 -2.55
CA ALA A 196 6.06 -11.25 -3.26
C ALA A 196 5.94 -10.30 -4.46
N HIS A 197 6.29 -9.03 -4.29
CA HIS A 197 6.33 -8.05 -5.38
C HIS A 197 7.29 -8.44 -6.50
N VAL A 198 8.53 -8.84 -6.15
CA VAL A 198 9.56 -9.25 -7.12
C VAL A 198 9.05 -10.44 -7.95
N MET A 199 8.60 -11.51 -7.28
CA MET A 199 8.14 -12.72 -7.96
C MET A 199 6.90 -12.46 -8.83
N LEU A 200 5.95 -11.66 -8.34
CA LEU A 200 4.76 -11.28 -9.11
C LEU A 200 5.15 -10.50 -10.38
N THR A 201 6.04 -9.52 -10.25
CA THR A 201 6.51 -8.69 -11.38
C THR A 201 7.26 -9.50 -12.41
N GLN A 202 7.98 -10.55 -12.00
CA GLN A 202 8.73 -11.44 -12.88
C GLN A 202 7.89 -12.63 -13.41
N GLY A 203 6.61 -12.76 -13.01
CA GLY A 203 5.76 -13.89 -13.40
C GLY A 203 6.21 -15.24 -12.81
N ARG A 204 6.95 -15.23 -11.70
CA ARG A 204 7.41 -16.44 -10.96
C ARG A 204 6.30 -16.95 -10.04
N ILE A 205 5.15 -17.31 -10.63
CA ILE A 205 3.90 -17.57 -9.90
C ILE A 205 4.01 -18.78 -8.97
N GLU A 206 4.46 -19.92 -9.47
CA GLU A 206 4.59 -21.14 -8.65
C GLU A 206 5.60 -20.98 -7.51
N GLU A 207 6.69 -20.28 -7.77
CA GLU A 207 7.71 -19.99 -6.76
C GLU A 207 7.15 -19.03 -5.70
N GLY A 208 6.42 -17.99 -6.11
CA GLY A 208 5.78 -17.03 -5.21
C GLY A 208 4.75 -17.70 -4.30
N ILE A 209 3.91 -18.60 -4.83
CA ILE A 209 2.98 -19.39 -4.02
C ILE A 209 3.74 -20.27 -3.02
N GLY A 210 4.74 -21.02 -3.50
CA GLY A 210 5.54 -21.89 -2.63
C GLY A 210 6.23 -21.11 -1.51
N PHE A 211 6.80 -19.96 -1.82
CA PHE A 211 7.43 -19.08 -0.84
C PHE A 211 6.42 -18.55 0.19
N LEU A 212 5.33 -17.91 -0.26
CA LEU A 212 4.36 -17.28 0.64
C LEU A 212 3.62 -18.31 1.51
N GLU A 213 3.24 -19.46 0.96
CA GLU A 213 2.70 -20.59 1.73
C GLU A 213 3.69 -21.12 2.77
N GLY A 214 4.99 -21.07 2.46
CA GLY A 214 6.06 -21.49 3.37
C GLY A 214 6.32 -20.53 4.53
N VAL A 215 5.98 -19.24 4.40
CA VAL A 215 6.24 -18.21 5.43
C VAL A 215 5.00 -17.68 6.12
N LYS A 216 3.79 -18.02 5.66
CA LYS A 216 2.52 -17.44 6.16
C LYS A 216 2.31 -17.60 7.67
N GLN A 217 2.88 -18.64 8.30
CA GLN A 217 2.81 -18.83 9.76
C GLN A 217 3.49 -17.70 10.55
N HIS A 218 4.36 -16.90 9.91
CA HIS A 218 4.97 -15.73 10.51
C HIS A 218 4.06 -14.49 10.49
N TRP A 219 2.91 -14.56 9.80
CA TRP A 219 1.98 -13.44 9.72
C TRP A 219 1.00 -13.40 10.88
N ASP A 220 0.81 -14.52 11.58
CA ASP A 220 0.02 -14.56 12.80
C ASP A 220 0.61 -13.60 13.84
N GLY A 221 -0.21 -12.71 14.39
CA GLY A 221 0.23 -11.70 15.35
C GLY A 221 0.84 -10.42 14.74
N LEU A 222 0.83 -10.25 13.41
CA LEU A 222 1.06 -8.95 12.77
C LEU A 222 -0.17 -8.04 12.97
N ASN A 223 0.03 -6.73 12.79
CA ASN A 223 -1.11 -5.80 12.72
C ASN A 223 -1.99 -6.11 11.50
N SER A 224 -3.22 -5.61 11.49
CA SER A 224 -4.19 -5.95 10.44
C SER A 224 -3.67 -5.63 9.04
N PHE A 225 -3.04 -4.46 8.86
CA PHE A 225 -2.48 -4.06 7.56
C PHE A 225 -1.52 -5.11 6.99
N MET A 226 -0.47 -5.44 7.72
CA MET A 226 0.57 -6.35 7.18
C MET A 226 0.06 -7.78 7.04
N TYR A 227 -0.82 -8.21 7.96
CA TYR A 227 -1.50 -9.49 7.87
C TYR A 227 -2.36 -9.58 6.59
N THR A 228 -3.34 -8.68 6.44
CA THR A 228 -4.26 -8.70 5.30
C THR A 228 -3.55 -8.48 3.97
N HIS A 229 -2.52 -7.63 3.96
CA HIS A 229 -1.78 -7.29 2.75
C HIS A 229 -0.90 -8.42 2.24
N ASN A 230 -0.23 -9.18 3.11
CA ASN A 230 0.51 -10.37 2.70
C ASN A 230 -0.43 -11.47 2.15
N TRP A 231 -1.60 -11.67 2.77
CA TRP A 231 -2.63 -12.55 2.24
C TRP A 231 -3.22 -12.05 0.92
N TRP A 232 -3.35 -10.75 0.74
CA TRP A 232 -3.77 -10.14 -0.52
C TRP A 232 -2.76 -10.46 -1.63
N HIS A 233 -1.46 -10.36 -1.37
CA HIS A 233 -0.44 -10.78 -2.35
C HIS A 233 -0.58 -12.25 -2.71
N LEU A 234 -0.70 -13.14 -1.74
CA LEU A 234 -0.90 -14.57 -2.02
C LEU A 234 -2.17 -14.80 -2.86
N ALA A 235 -3.24 -14.05 -2.62
CA ALA A 235 -4.45 -14.11 -3.43
C ALA A 235 -4.22 -13.69 -4.88
N LEU A 236 -3.35 -12.70 -5.16
CA LEU A 236 -2.99 -12.31 -6.54
C LEU A 236 -2.30 -13.45 -7.30
N PHE A 237 -1.40 -14.19 -6.66
CA PHE A 237 -0.77 -15.36 -7.28
C PHE A 237 -1.79 -16.45 -7.62
N TYR A 238 -2.70 -16.76 -6.71
CA TYR A 238 -3.78 -17.73 -6.98
C TYR A 238 -4.75 -17.24 -8.05
N LEU A 239 -5.03 -15.94 -8.13
CA LEU A 239 -5.85 -15.36 -9.19
C LEU A 239 -5.18 -15.51 -10.56
N GLY A 240 -3.89 -15.20 -10.67
CA GLY A 240 -3.10 -15.42 -11.89
C GLY A 240 -3.11 -16.88 -12.35
N ARG A 241 -3.13 -17.83 -11.41
CA ARG A 241 -3.23 -19.26 -11.67
C ARG A 241 -4.67 -19.73 -11.97
N GLY A 242 -5.69 -18.90 -11.77
CA GLY A 242 -7.10 -19.20 -12.01
C GLY A 242 -7.73 -20.07 -10.92
N GLU A 243 -7.20 -20.04 -9.70
CA GLU A 243 -7.77 -20.72 -8.53
C GLU A 243 -8.84 -19.87 -7.84
N ASP A 244 -9.86 -19.52 -8.58
CA ASP A 244 -10.89 -18.54 -8.23
C ASP A 244 -11.52 -18.81 -6.86
N GLN A 245 -11.84 -20.07 -6.54
CA GLN A 245 -12.43 -20.45 -5.24
C GLN A 245 -11.45 -20.19 -4.08
N ARG A 246 -10.16 -20.45 -4.29
CA ARG A 246 -9.12 -20.19 -3.29
C ARG A 246 -8.97 -18.71 -2.99
N VAL A 247 -9.07 -17.86 -4.01
CA VAL A 247 -9.03 -16.41 -3.86
C VAL A 247 -10.22 -15.91 -3.03
N LEU A 248 -11.43 -16.42 -3.29
CA LEU A 248 -12.63 -16.08 -2.50
C LEU A 248 -12.49 -16.52 -1.03
N GLU A 249 -11.94 -17.70 -0.77
CA GLU A 249 -11.65 -18.17 0.60
C GLU A 249 -10.64 -17.29 1.32
N ILE A 250 -9.57 -16.86 0.63
CA ILE A 250 -8.57 -15.93 1.19
C ILE A 250 -9.21 -14.58 1.48
N TYR A 251 -10.04 -14.06 0.58
CA TYR A 251 -10.78 -12.83 0.82
C TYR A 251 -11.60 -12.90 2.10
N ASP A 252 -12.44 -13.93 2.23
CA ASP A 252 -13.40 -14.07 3.33
C ASP A 252 -12.74 -14.33 4.69
N ARG A 253 -11.54 -14.92 4.72
CA ARG A 253 -10.89 -15.33 5.97
C ARG A 253 -9.74 -14.43 6.41
N HIS A 254 -9.06 -13.79 5.44
CA HIS A 254 -7.76 -13.17 5.69
C HIS A 254 -7.61 -11.75 5.15
N VAL A 255 -8.37 -11.34 4.13
CA VAL A 255 -8.24 -10.00 3.54
C VAL A 255 -9.30 -9.05 4.09
N TRP A 256 -10.55 -9.52 4.31
CA TRP A 256 -11.61 -8.68 4.84
C TRP A 256 -12.08 -9.15 6.22
N GLY A 257 -12.46 -8.19 7.07
CA GLY A 257 -13.07 -8.44 8.39
C GLY A 257 -12.09 -8.54 9.56
N ILE A 258 -10.78 -8.30 9.34
CA ILE A 258 -9.77 -8.30 10.42
C ILE A 258 -9.88 -7.01 11.25
N LEU A 259 -9.77 -5.84 10.60
CA LEU A 259 -10.03 -4.53 11.19
C LEU A 259 -10.83 -3.65 10.22
N PRO A 260 -12.15 -3.86 10.12
CA PRO A 260 -12.97 -3.25 9.06
C PRO A 260 -12.97 -1.72 9.03
N GLU A 261 -12.67 -1.07 10.15
CA GLU A 261 -12.57 0.39 10.26
C GLU A 261 -11.27 0.95 9.67
N TYR A 262 -10.23 0.11 9.46
CA TYR A 262 -8.94 0.60 9.01
C TYR A 262 -8.90 0.80 7.49
N SER A 263 -8.33 1.94 7.07
CA SER A 263 -8.23 2.35 5.67
C SER A 263 -7.62 1.29 4.76
N GLN A 264 -6.49 0.71 5.17
CA GLN A 264 -5.72 -0.23 4.35
C GLN A 264 -6.45 -1.57 4.18
N ASP A 265 -7.18 -2.06 5.20
CA ASP A 265 -8.00 -3.26 5.10
C ASP A 265 -9.16 -3.03 4.10
N GLN A 266 -9.77 -1.84 4.13
CA GLN A 266 -10.83 -1.45 3.19
C GLN A 266 -10.33 -1.43 1.74
N VAL A 267 -9.19 -0.78 1.46
CA VAL A 267 -8.67 -0.70 0.09
C VAL A 267 -8.12 -2.03 -0.42
N GLY A 268 -7.55 -2.85 0.46
CA GLY A 268 -7.17 -4.23 0.12
C GLY A 268 -8.38 -5.06 -0.32
N ALA A 269 -9.50 -4.94 0.41
CA ALA A 269 -10.76 -5.60 0.07
C ALA A 269 -11.35 -5.09 -1.25
N VAL A 270 -11.45 -3.75 -1.44
CA VAL A 270 -11.89 -3.15 -2.72
C VAL A 270 -11.06 -3.66 -3.89
N SER A 271 -9.75 -3.63 -3.73
CA SER A 271 -8.80 -4.03 -4.76
C SER A 271 -8.96 -5.50 -5.19
N LEU A 272 -9.15 -6.40 -4.23
CA LEU A 272 -9.29 -7.83 -4.55
C LEU A 272 -10.66 -8.16 -5.14
N LEU A 273 -11.76 -7.59 -4.63
CA LEU A 273 -13.10 -7.77 -5.20
C LEU A 273 -13.17 -7.28 -6.65
N ALA A 274 -12.59 -6.10 -6.90
CA ALA A 274 -12.56 -5.54 -8.25
C ALA A 274 -11.81 -6.45 -9.24
N ARG A 275 -10.66 -7.01 -8.84
CA ARG A 275 -9.91 -7.94 -9.67
C ARG A 275 -10.64 -9.24 -9.93
N LEU A 276 -11.34 -9.77 -8.93
CA LEU A 276 -12.18 -10.96 -9.09
C LEU A 276 -13.26 -10.72 -10.15
N GLU A 277 -13.99 -9.60 -10.09
CA GLU A 277 -15.01 -9.26 -11.08
C GLU A 277 -14.42 -9.03 -12.49
N LEU A 278 -13.26 -8.35 -12.58
CA LEU A 278 -12.56 -8.16 -13.85
C LEU A 278 -12.08 -9.48 -14.47
N ALA A 279 -11.80 -10.49 -13.63
CA ALA A 279 -11.52 -11.86 -14.07
C ALA A 279 -12.77 -12.67 -14.40
N GLY A 280 -13.98 -12.10 -14.26
CA GLY A 280 -15.25 -12.75 -14.54
C GLY A 280 -15.81 -13.60 -13.41
N ILE A 281 -15.34 -13.38 -12.17
CA ILE A 281 -15.75 -14.16 -10.99
C ILE A 281 -16.86 -13.40 -10.26
N ASP A 282 -17.94 -14.11 -9.93
CA ASP A 282 -19.03 -13.56 -9.12
C ASP A 282 -18.58 -13.42 -7.65
N VAL A 283 -18.65 -12.20 -7.14
CA VAL A 283 -18.29 -11.87 -5.76
C VAL A 283 -19.50 -11.84 -4.81
N GLY A 284 -20.71 -12.09 -5.31
CA GLY A 284 -21.94 -12.13 -4.51
C GLY A 284 -22.16 -10.83 -3.73
N GLU A 285 -22.58 -10.94 -2.47
CA GLU A 285 -22.93 -9.83 -1.60
C GLU A 285 -21.73 -9.11 -0.96
N ARG A 286 -20.49 -9.43 -1.35
CA ARG A 286 -19.28 -8.91 -0.67
C ARG A 286 -19.14 -7.38 -0.78
N TRP A 287 -19.55 -6.79 -1.91
CA TRP A 287 -19.63 -5.33 -2.03
C TRP A 287 -20.60 -4.71 -1.04
N GLN A 288 -21.74 -5.36 -0.79
CA GLN A 288 -22.74 -4.86 0.16
C GLN A 288 -22.25 -4.96 1.61
N ALA A 289 -21.49 -5.99 1.94
CA ALA A 289 -20.87 -6.16 3.26
C ALA A 289 -19.77 -5.10 3.53
N LEU A 290 -19.02 -4.69 2.49
CA LEU A 290 -17.97 -3.69 2.59
C LEU A 290 -18.54 -2.25 2.63
N ALA A 291 -19.64 -1.98 1.94
CA ALA A 291 -20.17 -0.65 1.69
C ALA A 291 -20.40 0.21 2.96
N PRO A 292 -20.94 -0.31 4.09
CA PRO A 292 -21.17 0.50 5.30
C PRO A 292 -19.89 1.15 5.86
N TYR A 293 -18.75 0.53 5.67
CA TYR A 293 -17.45 1.05 6.11
C TYR A 293 -16.94 2.13 5.16
N LEU A 294 -17.11 1.94 3.85
CA LEU A 294 -16.76 2.93 2.83
C LEU A 294 -17.65 4.18 2.90
N GLN A 295 -18.94 4.04 3.29
CA GLN A 295 -19.85 5.18 3.46
C GLN A 295 -19.32 6.18 4.51
N ARG A 296 -18.57 5.73 5.50
CA ARG A 296 -17.94 6.60 6.51
C ARG A 296 -16.78 7.43 5.94
N ARG A 297 -16.29 7.10 4.74
CA ARG A 297 -15.16 7.76 4.07
C ARG A 297 -15.57 8.88 3.10
N VAL A 298 -16.84 9.26 3.04
CA VAL A 298 -17.34 10.26 2.08
C VAL A 298 -16.66 11.63 2.18
N GLY A 299 -16.17 12.01 3.36
CA GLY A 299 -15.40 13.24 3.57
C GLY A 299 -13.89 13.05 3.58
N ASP A 300 -13.40 11.84 3.30
CA ASP A 300 -12.00 11.49 3.46
C ASP A 300 -11.20 11.81 2.18
N ALA A 301 -10.43 12.91 2.23
CA ALA A 301 -9.53 13.37 1.18
C ALA A 301 -8.09 13.52 1.73
N VAL A 302 -7.62 12.53 2.51
CA VAL A 302 -6.29 12.55 3.13
C VAL A 302 -5.22 12.05 2.15
N GLN A 303 -5.53 10.98 1.43
CA GLN A 303 -4.60 10.39 0.45
C GLN A 303 -5.33 10.05 -0.85
N PRO A 304 -4.80 10.49 -2.00
CA PRO A 304 -5.39 10.25 -3.32
C PRO A 304 -5.69 8.79 -3.59
N PHE A 305 -4.71 7.90 -3.34
CA PHE A 305 -4.82 6.47 -3.59
C PHE A 305 -5.96 5.80 -2.80
N LEU A 306 -6.16 6.20 -1.54
CA LEU A 306 -7.23 5.67 -0.71
C LEU A 306 -8.60 6.16 -1.19
N SER A 307 -8.72 7.48 -1.42
CA SER A 307 -9.99 8.11 -1.76
C SER A 307 -10.60 7.56 -3.06
N VAL A 308 -9.78 7.30 -4.09
CA VAL A 308 -10.28 6.74 -5.35
C VAL A 308 -10.76 5.30 -5.19
N GLN A 309 -10.17 4.52 -4.29
CA GLN A 309 -10.63 3.16 -4.01
C GLN A 309 -11.91 3.15 -3.18
N TYR A 310 -12.06 4.04 -2.20
CA TYR A 310 -13.34 4.22 -1.48
C TYR A 310 -14.47 4.54 -2.46
N LEU A 311 -14.22 5.50 -3.36
CA LEU A 311 -15.19 5.88 -4.39
C LEU A 311 -15.56 4.69 -5.28
N TYR A 312 -14.55 3.95 -5.74
CA TYR A 312 -14.79 2.80 -6.62
C TYR A 312 -15.59 1.70 -5.93
N GLY A 313 -15.24 1.36 -4.68
CA GLY A 313 -15.99 0.39 -3.88
C GLY A 313 -17.44 0.80 -3.64
N LEU A 314 -17.70 2.07 -3.30
CA LEU A 314 -19.05 2.63 -3.18
C LEU A 314 -19.84 2.53 -4.48
N ALA A 315 -19.18 2.85 -5.60
CA ALA A 315 -19.81 2.78 -6.93
C ALA A 315 -20.14 1.33 -7.32
N ARG A 316 -19.24 0.36 -7.05
CA ARG A 316 -19.48 -1.07 -7.28
C ARG A 316 -20.62 -1.62 -6.41
N ALA A 317 -20.74 -1.13 -5.18
CA ALA A 317 -21.84 -1.46 -4.29
C ALA A 317 -23.16 -0.74 -4.63
N GLY A 318 -23.18 0.11 -5.67
CA GLY A 318 -24.37 0.87 -6.08
C GLY A 318 -24.81 1.94 -5.08
N LYS A 319 -23.89 2.47 -4.25
CA LYS A 319 -24.20 3.45 -3.22
C LYS A 319 -24.14 4.88 -3.74
N PRO A 320 -25.14 5.75 -3.42
CA PRO A 320 -25.16 7.15 -3.85
C PRO A 320 -24.04 7.98 -3.23
N GLU A 321 -23.42 7.51 -2.15
CA GLU A 321 -22.27 8.13 -1.51
C GLU A 321 -21.04 8.21 -2.42
N ALA A 322 -20.97 7.42 -3.49
CA ALA A 322 -19.95 7.57 -4.54
C ALA A 322 -19.99 8.98 -5.19
N ASP A 323 -21.20 9.51 -5.45
CA ASP A 323 -21.35 10.87 -5.98
C ASP A 323 -21.00 11.94 -4.93
N GLN A 324 -21.33 11.69 -3.67
CA GLN A 324 -21.01 12.61 -2.58
C GLN A 324 -19.49 12.70 -2.38
N LEU A 325 -18.80 11.55 -2.42
CA LEU A 325 -17.33 11.52 -2.34
C LEU A 325 -16.70 12.21 -3.57
N LEU A 326 -17.20 11.94 -4.79
CA LEU A 326 -16.70 12.65 -5.98
C LEU A 326 -16.87 14.16 -5.86
N ALA A 327 -18.03 14.64 -5.35
CA ALA A 327 -18.24 16.05 -5.10
C ALA A 327 -17.31 16.62 -4.04
N ALA A 328 -16.97 15.85 -3.00
CA ALA A 328 -15.99 16.24 -1.99
C ALA A 328 -14.58 16.36 -2.60
N LEU A 329 -14.15 15.38 -3.41
CA LEU A 329 -12.86 15.41 -4.11
C LEU A 329 -12.75 16.61 -5.07
N ARG A 330 -13.82 16.96 -5.79
CA ARG A 330 -13.86 18.15 -6.64
C ARG A 330 -13.67 19.45 -5.84
N ARG A 331 -14.31 19.58 -4.68
CA ARG A 331 -14.11 20.75 -3.82
C ARG A 331 -12.67 20.79 -3.27
N HIS A 332 -12.18 19.66 -2.78
CA HIS A 332 -10.83 19.56 -2.23
C HIS A 332 -9.76 19.90 -3.28
N SER A 333 -9.91 19.49 -4.52
CA SER A 333 -8.94 19.70 -5.60
C SER A 333 -8.70 21.16 -5.97
N VAL A 334 -9.59 22.08 -5.58
CA VAL A 334 -9.45 23.53 -5.88
C VAL A 334 -8.30 24.18 -5.08
N GLU A 335 -8.10 23.77 -3.84
CA GLU A 335 -7.13 24.36 -2.92
C GLU A 335 -5.98 23.42 -2.56
N ALA A 336 -6.10 22.14 -2.91
CA ALA A 336 -5.13 21.11 -2.59
C ALA A 336 -3.96 21.06 -3.61
N ARG A 337 -3.00 20.18 -3.34
CA ARG A 337 -1.86 19.91 -4.24
C ARG A 337 -2.36 19.50 -5.64
N PRO A 338 -1.63 19.88 -6.72
CA PRO A 338 -2.06 19.64 -8.12
C PRO A 338 -2.48 18.20 -8.45
N VAL A 339 -1.88 17.21 -7.80
CA VAL A 339 -2.21 15.78 -7.99
C VAL A 339 -3.71 15.49 -7.79
N TRP A 340 -4.38 16.22 -6.91
CA TRP A 340 -5.81 16.03 -6.65
C TRP A 340 -6.68 16.40 -7.84
N GLY A 341 -6.38 17.53 -8.51
CA GLY A 341 -7.13 17.98 -9.69
C GLY A 341 -6.69 17.31 -10.98
N GLU A 342 -5.38 17.09 -11.14
CA GLU A 342 -4.80 16.69 -12.43
C GLU A 342 -4.74 15.15 -12.61
N VAL A 343 -4.73 14.37 -11.54
CA VAL A 343 -4.64 12.91 -11.60
C VAL A 343 -5.79 12.24 -10.85
N THR A 344 -5.99 12.60 -9.57
CA THR A 344 -6.97 11.93 -8.70
C THR A 344 -8.40 12.11 -9.20
N LEU A 345 -8.77 13.33 -9.57
CA LEU A 345 -10.13 13.62 -10.03
C LEU A 345 -10.48 12.94 -11.35
N PRO A 346 -9.65 12.99 -12.42
CA PRO A 346 -9.89 12.19 -13.62
C PRO A 346 -9.96 10.69 -13.34
N LEU A 347 -9.08 10.15 -12.48
CA LEU A 347 -9.12 8.74 -12.09
C LEU A 347 -10.45 8.39 -11.41
N ALA A 348 -10.90 9.19 -10.44
CA ALA A 348 -12.16 8.98 -9.74
C ALA A 348 -13.36 9.03 -10.70
N GLU A 349 -13.39 9.99 -11.63
CA GLU A 349 -14.44 10.09 -12.66
C GLU A 349 -14.43 8.88 -13.60
N GLY A 350 -13.25 8.42 -14.01
CA GLY A 350 -13.09 7.24 -14.85
C GLY A 350 -13.58 5.96 -14.17
N LEU A 351 -13.20 5.76 -12.90
CA LEU A 351 -13.64 4.61 -12.10
C LEU A 351 -15.15 4.62 -11.87
N LEU A 352 -15.75 5.79 -11.59
CA LEU A 352 -17.19 5.91 -11.42
C LEU A 352 -17.93 5.61 -12.73
N ALA A 353 -17.44 6.14 -13.87
CA ALA A 353 -18.00 5.85 -15.19
C ALA A 353 -17.93 4.35 -15.52
N HIS A 354 -16.78 3.71 -15.26
CA HIS A 354 -16.63 2.27 -15.44
C HIS A 354 -17.63 1.47 -14.61
N ALA A 355 -17.77 1.79 -13.31
CA ALA A 355 -18.72 1.10 -12.42
C ALA A 355 -20.17 1.23 -12.88
N ARG A 356 -20.51 2.31 -13.58
CA ARG A 356 -21.84 2.60 -14.15
C ARG A 356 -22.03 2.07 -15.57
N GLY A 357 -21.02 1.43 -16.15
CA GLY A 357 -21.09 0.87 -17.51
C GLY A 357 -20.83 1.86 -18.64
N ASP A 358 -20.46 3.11 -18.34
CA ASP A 358 -20.04 4.10 -19.34
C ASP A 358 -18.56 3.93 -19.70
N ALA A 359 -18.27 2.89 -20.48
CA ALA A 359 -16.91 2.52 -20.84
C ALA A 359 -16.19 3.59 -21.68
N ARG A 360 -16.92 4.38 -22.51
CA ARG A 360 -16.30 5.48 -23.29
C ARG A 360 -15.79 6.58 -22.37
N ARG A 361 -16.65 7.03 -21.46
CA ARG A 361 -16.28 8.04 -20.46
C ARG A 361 -15.17 7.55 -19.53
N ALA A 362 -15.21 6.27 -19.17
CA ALA A 362 -14.12 5.65 -18.38
C ALA A 362 -12.78 5.78 -19.11
N LEU A 363 -12.68 5.40 -20.39
CA LEU A 363 -11.46 5.50 -21.17
C LEU A 363 -10.95 6.93 -21.32
N GLU A 364 -11.84 7.91 -21.56
CA GLU A 364 -11.46 9.32 -21.65
C GLU A 364 -10.76 9.80 -20.36
N GLN A 365 -11.35 9.49 -19.22
CA GLN A 365 -10.85 9.98 -17.93
C GLN A 365 -9.63 9.19 -17.44
N LEU A 366 -9.63 7.86 -17.60
CA LEU A 366 -8.48 7.02 -17.26
C LEU A 366 -7.27 7.36 -18.13
N GLY A 367 -7.49 7.67 -19.42
CA GLY A 367 -6.41 8.10 -20.32
C GLY A 367 -5.70 9.37 -19.87
N ILE A 368 -6.36 10.26 -19.12
CA ILE A 368 -5.74 11.45 -18.50
C ILE A 368 -4.89 11.06 -17.29
N ALA A 369 -5.43 10.18 -16.43
CA ALA A 369 -4.83 9.86 -15.13
C ALA A 369 -3.66 8.85 -15.23
N LEU A 370 -3.80 7.79 -16.04
CA LEU A 370 -2.88 6.65 -16.07
C LEU A 370 -1.41 7.01 -16.35
N PRO A 371 -1.08 7.94 -17.26
CA PRO A 371 0.31 8.31 -17.50
C PRO A 371 1.05 8.89 -16.29
N ARG A 372 0.30 9.42 -15.31
CA ARG A 372 0.83 10.07 -14.10
C ARG A 372 0.40 9.34 -12.82
N LEU A 373 -0.03 8.09 -12.95
CA LEU A 373 -0.67 7.34 -11.88
C LEU A 373 0.23 7.11 -10.64
N ASN A 374 1.55 7.11 -10.82
CA ASN A 374 2.50 7.02 -9.70
C ASN A 374 2.33 8.15 -8.68
N GLU A 375 1.90 9.34 -9.10
CA GLU A 375 1.79 10.53 -8.25
C GLU A 375 0.72 10.41 -7.15
N ILE A 376 -0.23 9.47 -7.26
CA ILE A 376 -1.25 9.24 -6.23
C ILE A 376 -0.78 8.32 -5.10
N GLY A 377 0.42 7.73 -5.20
CA GLY A 377 0.90 6.69 -4.28
C GLY A 377 0.39 5.29 -4.63
N GLY A 378 0.51 4.37 -3.69
CA GLY A 378 0.27 2.94 -3.91
C GLY A 378 1.43 2.27 -4.65
N SER A 379 1.65 0.96 -4.46
CA SER A 379 2.63 0.20 -5.21
C SER A 379 2.18 -0.04 -6.65
N HIS A 380 3.11 -0.40 -7.55
CA HIS A 380 2.72 -0.74 -8.92
C HIS A 380 1.77 -1.95 -8.97
N ALA A 381 1.92 -2.94 -8.08
CA ALA A 381 0.97 -4.05 -7.97
C ALA A 381 -0.44 -3.58 -7.55
N GLN A 382 -0.53 -2.58 -6.68
CA GLN A 382 -1.81 -1.99 -6.28
C GLN A 382 -2.42 -1.15 -7.40
N ARG A 383 -1.62 -0.30 -8.07
CA ARG A 383 -2.06 0.57 -9.17
C ARG A 383 -2.43 -0.19 -10.44
N ASP A 384 -1.93 -1.40 -10.62
CA ASP A 384 -2.29 -2.27 -11.75
C ASP A 384 -3.80 -2.53 -11.86
N LEU A 385 -4.54 -2.44 -10.75
CA LEU A 385 -6.00 -2.47 -10.78
C LEU A 385 -6.58 -1.46 -11.77
N PHE A 386 -6.06 -0.23 -11.78
CA PHE A 386 -6.60 0.84 -12.63
C PHE A 386 -6.29 0.61 -14.12
N ALA A 387 -5.15 -0.01 -14.42
CA ALA A 387 -4.82 -0.46 -15.77
C ALA A 387 -5.72 -1.64 -16.21
N GLN A 388 -6.11 -2.53 -15.29
CA GLN A 388 -7.08 -3.59 -15.57
C GLN A 388 -8.49 -3.02 -15.82
N VAL A 389 -8.91 -1.98 -15.08
CA VAL A 389 -10.19 -1.28 -15.33
C VAL A 389 -10.20 -0.61 -16.70
N GLU A 390 -9.08 0.01 -17.11
CA GLU A 390 -8.94 0.58 -18.44
C GLU A 390 -9.02 -0.48 -19.54
N LEU A 391 -8.36 -1.61 -19.35
CA LEU A 391 -8.42 -2.75 -20.27
C LEU A 391 -9.84 -3.30 -20.41
N ASP A 392 -10.58 -3.48 -19.31
CA ASP A 392 -11.98 -3.90 -19.36
C ASP A 392 -12.86 -2.89 -20.10
N ALA A 393 -12.63 -1.59 -19.89
CA ALA A 393 -13.34 -0.56 -20.64
C ALA A 393 -13.04 -0.61 -22.16
N ARG A 394 -11.79 -0.92 -22.58
CA ARG A 394 -11.45 -1.15 -24.00
C ARG A 394 -12.21 -2.35 -24.58
N LEU A 395 -12.25 -3.46 -23.86
CA LEU A 395 -12.99 -4.64 -24.28
C LEU A 395 -14.48 -4.33 -24.47
N ARG A 396 -15.10 -3.57 -23.57
CA ARG A 396 -16.52 -3.19 -23.62
C ARG A 396 -16.87 -2.27 -24.77
N VAL A 397 -15.94 -1.39 -25.20
CA VAL A 397 -16.19 -0.51 -26.37
C VAL A 397 -15.79 -1.16 -27.70
N GLY A 398 -15.18 -2.36 -27.67
CA GLY A 398 -14.71 -3.06 -28.87
C GLY A 398 -13.40 -2.53 -29.41
N ASP A 399 -12.57 -1.86 -28.61
CA ASP A 399 -11.18 -1.49 -28.97
C ASP A 399 -10.28 -2.73 -28.89
N TRP A 400 -10.55 -3.69 -29.79
CA TRP A 400 -9.86 -4.97 -29.82
C TRP A 400 -8.36 -4.84 -30.09
N LEU A 401 -7.97 -3.85 -30.91
CA LEU A 401 -6.55 -3.65 -31.23
C LEU A 401 -5.78 -3.10 -30.03
N GLY A 402 -6.31 -2.08 -29.36
CA GLY A 402 -5.70 -1.55 -28.13
C GLY A 402 -5.65 -2.59 -27.01
N ALA A 403 -6.75 -3.35 -26.85
CA ALA A 403 -6.79 -4.45 -25.88
C ALA A 403 -5.74 -5.54 -26.18
N GLN A 404 -5.60 -5.95 -27.44
CA GLN A 404 -4.60 -6.95 -27.88
C GLN A 404 -3.19 -6.51 -27.53
N GLN A 405 -2.81 -5.28 -27.85
CA GLN A 405 -1.49 -4.74 -27.53
C GLN A 405 -1.21 -4.73 -26.04
N THR A 406 -2.16 -4.26 -25.23
CA THR A 406 -2.05 -4.23 -23.77
C THR A 406 -1.89 -5.65 -23.20
N LEU A 407 -2.72 -6.59 -23.62
CA LEU A 407 -2.68 -7.98 -23.14
C LEU A 407 -1.39 -8.69 -23.53
N GLU A 408 -0.87 -8.47 -24.73
CA GLU A 408 0.39 -9.07 -25.17
C GLU A 408 1.61 -8.51 -24.42
N LEU A 409 1.57 -7.22 -24.03
CA LEU A 409 2.60 -6.66 -23.15
C LEU A 409 2.55 -7.30 -21.76
N ARG A 410 1.35 -7.50 -21.18
CA ARG A 410 1.19 -8.19 -19.89
C ARG A 410 1.68 -9.63 -19.96
N ARG A 411 1.32 -10.36 -21.02
CA ARG A 411 1.72 -11.76 -21.24
C ARG A 411 3.24 -11.97 -21.32
N ARG A 412 4.02 -10.94 -21.61
CA ARG A 412 5.50 -11.04 -21.62
C ARG A 412 6.08 -11.29 -20.24
N TYR A 413 5.43 -10.83 -19.20
CA TYR A 413 5.86 -10.99 -17.81
C TYR A 413 5.31 -12.28 -17.21
N ASP A 414 4.03 -12.58 -17.47
CA ASP A 414 3.40 -13.84 -17.07
C ASP A 414 2.64 -14.45 -18.25
N GLY A 415 3.30 -15.41 -18.90
CA GLY A 415 2.76 -16.07 -20.09
C GLY A 415 1.60 -17.00 -19.81
N LEU A 416 1.43 -17.45 -18.57
CA LEU A 416 0.41 -18.40 -18.14
C LEU A 416 -0.71 -17.76 -17.31
N ASP A 417 -0.67 -16.46 -17.06
CA ASP A 417 -1.73 -15.75 -16.34
C ASP A 417 -3.11 -16.04 -16.94
N VAL A 418 -3.95 -16.68 -16.14
CA VAL A 418 -5.24 -17.17 -16.62
C VAL A 418 -6.20 -16.05 -17.01
N PRO A 419 -6.38 -14.96 -16.22
CA PRO A 419 -7.20 -13.83 -16.62
C PRO A 419 -6.75 -13.19 -17.94
N THR A 420 -5.45 -12.94 -18.12
CA THR A 420 -4.89 -12.39 -19.35
C THR A 420 -5.17 -13.30 -20.55
N ASN A 421 -4.96 -14.61 -20.42
CA ASN A 421 -5.21 -15.53 -21.52
C ASN A 421 -6.70 -15.71 -21.82
N ARG A 422 -7.60 -15.66 -20.83
CA ARG A 422 -9.06 -15.62 -21.05
C ARG A 422 -9.45 -14.39 -21.88
N ALA A 423 -8.93 -13.22 -21.55
CA ALA A 423 -9.18 -12.00 -22.32
C ALA A 423 -8.59 -12.07 -23.76
N LEU A 424 -7.38 -12.61 -23.92
CA LEU A 424 -6.77 -12.82 -25.24
C LEU A 424 -7.59 -13.74 -26.14
N VAL A 425 -8.25 -14.78 -25.61
CA VAL A 425 -9.17 -15.62 -26.39
C VAL A 425 -10.26 -14.77 -27.02
N VAL A 426 -10.93 -13.95 -26.21
CA VAL A 426 -12.04 -13.09 -26.68
C VAL A 426 -11.54 -12.10 -27.74
N VAL A 427 -10.43 -11.45 -27.48
CA VAL A 427 -9.82 -10.45 -28.38
C VAL A 427 -9.44 -11.07 -29.71
N TYR A 428 -8.76 -12.22 -29.72
CA TYR A 428 -8.33 -12.88 -30.95
C TYR A 428 -9.51 -13.44 -31.76
N GLU A 429 -10.57 -13.89 -31.11
CA GLU A 429 -11.83 -14.27 -31.81
C GLU A 429 -12.46 -13.05 -32.50
N ALA A 430 -12.54 -11.91 -31.79
CA ALA A 430 -13.09 -10.68 -32.34
C ALA A 430 -12.26 -10.11 -33.50
N LEU A 431 -10.94 -10.32 -33.48
CA LEU A 431 -10.01 -9.92 -34.55
C LEU A 431 -9.95 -10.92 -35.73
N GLY A 432 -10.68 -12.02 -35.67
CA GLY A 432 -10.67 -13.04 -36.71
C GLY A 432 -9.36 -13.86 -36.76
N LEU A 433 -8.69 -14.03 -35.64
CA LEU A 433 -7.42 -14.76 -35.46
C LEU A 433 -7.60 -16.06 -34.65
N PRO A 434 -8.36 -17.07 -35.18
CA PRO A 434 -8.73 -18.26 -34.41
C PRO A 434 -7.52 -19.12 -33.99
N GLY A 435 -6.42 -19.08 -34.74
CA GLY A 435 -5.17 -19.77 -34.38
C GLY A 435 -4.55 -19.22 -33.08
N GLU A 436 -4.53 -17.88 -32.94
CA GLU A 436 -4.04 -17.25 -31.73
C GLU A 436 -4.99 -17.45 -30.54
N ALA A 437 -6.31 -17.45 -30.77
CA ALA A 437 -7.29 -17.80 -29.75
C ALA A 437 -7.08 -19.22 -29.22
N LEU A 438 -6.79 -20.19 -30.09
CA LEU A 438 -6.45 -21.57 -29.71
C LEU A 438 -5.17 -21.62 -28.86
N ARG A 439 -4.13 -20.86 -29.22
CA ARG A 439 -2.91 -20.78 -28.42
C ARG A 439 -3.17 -20.18 -27.03
N ALA A 440 -3.98 -19.14 -26.96
CA ALA A 440 -4.37 -18.56 -25.67
C ALA A 440 -5.15 -19.57 -24.80
N ARG A 441 -6.09 -20.35 -25.38
CA ARG A 441 -6.80 -21.41 -24.65
C ARG A 441 -5.86 -22.50 -24.16
N ALA A 442 -4.86 -22.90 -24.95
CA ALA A 442 -3.89 -23.90 -24.55
C ALA A 442 -3.08 -23.46 -23.32
N ARG A 443 -2.70 -22.19 -23.25
CA ARG A 443 -1.98 -21.61 -22.09
C ARG A 443 -2.83 -21.62 -20.81
N ILE A 444 -4.16 -21.43 -20.90
CA ILE A 444 -5.07 -21.55 -19.74
C ILE A 444 -5.00 -22.99 -19.16
N GLY A 445 -4.83 -24.00 -19.99
CA GLY A 445 -4.67 -25.39 -19.57
C GLY A 445 -3.26 -25.77 -19.10
N GLY A 446 -2.35 -24.80 -18.95
CA GLY A 446 -0.96 -25.05 -18.56
C GLY A 446 -0.10 -25.68 -19.68
N ILE A 447 -0.55 -25.66 -20.91
CA ILE A 447 0.19 -26.18 -22.07
C ILE A 447 0.99 -25.04 -22.69
N SER A 448 2.32 -25.09 -22.53
CA SER A 448 3.23 -24.19 -23.25
C SER A 448 3.17 -24.56 -24.74
N VAL A 449 2.58 -23.70 -25.57
CA VAL A 449 2.57 -23.87 -27.02
C VAL A 449 3.78 -23.10 -27.55
N ILE A 450 4.81 -23.84 -27.99
CA ILE A 450 5.99 -23.33 -28.66
C ILE A 450 5.60 -22.70 -30.00
#